data_31cd52101d20e69003752e3b3f7316df
#
_entry.id   31cd52101d20e69003752e3b3f7316df
#
_cell.length_a   1.000
_cell.length_b   1.000
_cell.length_c   1.000
_cell.angle_alpha   90.00
_cell.angle_beta   90.00
_cell.angle_gamma   90.00
#
_symmetry.space_group_name_H-M   'P 1'
#
loop_
_entity.id
_entity.type
_entity.pdbx_description
1 polymer ?
#
loop_
_entity_poly.entity_id
_entity_poly.type
_entity_poly.pdbx_seq_one_letter_code
_entity_poly.pdbx_strand_id
1 'polypeptide(L)'
;SVTLEIMKDLHLLKNTDVFHNFPDHRSLDNVLDSVYDNYYKHWPQRIIIDRGPVTTPANLELMNKHFKHGFKCIVLLRDLIDVLASYMQWYTENPDAFPNRYNLNTDFDKLMMLMNKDGAIAKELDAIQNSYNYPGMCHYVKYDDMVTSSEQEFRKIYQFLDEPYFNHRFDNLNQVEVNGLSYDDK
;
A
#
# COMPACT_ATOMS: atom_id res chain seq x y z
N SER A 1 5.87 -2.21 1.49
CA SER A 1 6.37 -2.23 2.89
C SER A 1 7.45 -3.28 3.06
N VAL A 2 8.62 -2.88 3.53
CA VAL A 2 9.74 -3.81 3.78
C VAL A 2 9.35 -4.83 4.87
N THR A 3 8.72 -4.37 5.94
CA THR A 3 8.31 -5.26 7.04
C THR A 3 7.28 -6.30 6.59
N LEU A 4 6.32 -5.92 5.75
CA LEU A 4 5.33 -6.87 5.22
C LEU A 4 5.96 -7.90 4.28
N GLU A 5 6.94 -7.53 3.47
CA GLU A 5 7.65 -8.48 2.62
C GLU A 5 8.46 -9.48 3.48
N ILE A 6 9.19 -9.00 4.48
CA ILE A 6 9.89 -9.89 5.44
C ILE A 6 8.90 -10.85 6.12
N MET A 7 7.76 -10.35 6.56
CA MET A 7 6.74 -11.18 7.21
C MET A 7 6.14 -12.23 6.27
N LYS A 8 5.91 -11.88 5.00
CA LYS A 8 5.45 -12.83 3.98
C LYS A 8 6.46 -13.93 3.76
N ASP A 9 7.73 -13.57 3.58
CA ASP A 9 8.80 -14.54 3.37
C ASP A 9 8.94 -15.49 4.56
N LEU A 10 8.91 -14.96 5.78
CA LEU A 10 8.90 -15.78 7.00
C LEU A 10 7.67 -16.68 7.09
N HIS A 11 6.49 -16.16 6.71
CA HIS A 11 5.26 -16.97 6.71
C HIS A 11 5.33 -18.13 5.72
N LEU A 12 6.01 -17.96 4.59
CA LEU A 12 6.21 -19.01 3.58
C LEU A 12 7.07 -20.18 4.09
N LEU A 13 7.84 -20.00 5.18
CA LEU A 13 8.58 -21.10 5.82
C LEU A 13 7.67 -22.26 6.23
N LYS A 14 6.39 -22.00 6.51
CA LYS A 14 5.39 -23.04 6.80
C LYS A 14 5.23 -24.05 5.68
N ASN A 15 5.61 -23.69 4.46
CA ASN A 15 5.52 -24.55 3.28
C ASN A 15 6.80 -25.34 2.98
N THR A 16 7.81 -25.24 3.85
CA THR A 16 9.09 -25.95 3.67
C THR A 16 9.05 -27.32 4.31
N ASP A 17 9.81 -28.26 3.73
CA ASP A 17 9.94 -29.62 4.27
C ASP A 17 10.49 -29.63 5.71
N VAL A 18 11.40 -28.70 6.01
CA VAL A 18 11.95 -28.53 7.36
C VAL A 18 10.85 -28.20 8.36
N PHE A 19 9.96 -27.28 8.01
CA PHE A 19 8.86 -26.92 8.89
C PHE A 19 7.80 -28.03 8.99
N HIS A 20 7.54 -28.78 7.92
CA HIS A 20 6.66 -29.94 7.97
C HIS A 20 7.19 -31.05 8.89
N ASN A 21 8.50 -31.27 8.89
CA ASN A 21 9.14 -32.30 9.73
C ASN A 21 9.27 -31.86 11.21
N PHE A 22 9.45 -30.54 11.43
CA PHE A 22 9.66 -29.97 12.77
C PHE A 22 8.80 -28.71 12.93
N PRO A 23 7.46 -28.83 12.99
CA PRO A 23 6.58 -27.69 13.04
C PRO A 23 6.65 -26.98 14.40
N ASP A 24 7.07 -25.73 14.39
CA ASP A 24 7.06 -24.85 15.57
C ASP A 24 6.34 -23.54 15.23
N HIS A 25 5.02 -23.63 15.17
CA HIS A 25 4.16 -22.48 14.86
C HIS A 25 4.31 -21.35 15.88
N ARG A 26 4.51 -21.69 17.17
CA ARG A 26 4.64 -20.69 18.24
C ARG A 26 5.92 -19.86 18.08
N SER A 27 7.04 -20.51 17.80
CA SER A 27 8.29 -19.81 17.58
C SER A 27 8.22 -18.94 16.32
N LEU A 28 7.61 -19.43 15.24
CA LEU A 28 7.43 -18.64 14.03
C LEU A 28 6.50 -17.43 14.27
N ASP A 29 5.39 -17.61 14.96
CA ASP A 29 4.49 -16.52 15.31
C ASP A 29 5.19 -15.49 16.21
N ASN A 30 6.02 -15.90 17.17
CA ASN A 30 6.82 -14.97 17.99
C ASN A 30 7.81 -14.14 17.14
N VAL A 31 8.42 -14.73 16.12
CA VAL A 31 9.30 -14.01 15.20
C VAL A 31 8.49 -12.99 14.40
N LEU A 32 7.36 -13.42 13.82
CA LEU A 32 6.46 -12.53 13.05
C LEU A 32 5.96 -11.34 13.89
N ASP A 33 5.56 -11.60 15.15
CA ASP A 33 5.12 -10.57 16.09
C ASP A 33 6.18 -9.52 16.40
N SER A 34 7.46 -9.88 16.25
CA SER A 34 8.60 -9.01 16.59
C SER A 34 9.17 -8.24 15.38
N VAL A 35 8.80 -8.61 14.15
CA VAL A 35 9.41 -8.04 12.93
C VAL A 35 9.27 -6.52 12.89
N TYR A 36 8.05 -6.01 13.08
CA TYR A 36 7.78 -4.57 13.00
C TYR A 36 8.56 -3.79 14.05
N ASP A 37 8.45 -4.19 15.31
CA ASP A 37 9.07 -3.51 16.44
C ASP A 37 10.60 -3.53 16.35
N ASN A 38 11.19 -4.65 15.91
CA ASN A 38 12.63 -4.75 15.76
C ASN A 38 13.15 -3.98 14.54
N TYR A 39 12.42 -3.98 13.43
CA TYR A 39 12.83 -3.24 12.23
C TYR A 39 12.90 -1.73 12.48
N TYR A 40 11.89 -1.18 13.16
CA TYR A 40 11.80 0.26 13.42
C TYR A 40 12.38 0.69 14.77
N LYS A 41 12.99 -0.23 15.54
CA LYS A 41 13.48 0.01 16.91
C LYS A 41 14.34 1.26 17.09
N HIS A 42 15.11 1.63 16.07
CA HIS A 42 16.04 2.74 16.12
C HIS A 42 15.53 4.01 15.44
N TRP A 43 14.30 3.98 14.95
CA TRP A 43 13.69 5.15 14.33
C TRP A 43 13.17 6.09 15.41
N PRO A 44 13.53 7.39 15.35
CA PRO A 44 13.10 8.35 16.38
C PRO A 44 11.65 8.81 16.18
N GLN A 45 11.04 8.50 15.06
CA GLN A 45 9.69 8.95 14.71
C GLN A 45 8.64 8.19 15.52
N ARG A 46 7.68 8.93 16.10
CA ARG A 46 6.55 8.35 16.82
C ARG A 46 5.54 7.68 15.89
N ILE A 47 5.40 8.20 14.69
CA ILE A 47 4.48 7.68 13.67
C ILE A 47 5.30 7.22 12.48
N ILE A 48 5.01 6.03 12.02
CA ILE A 48 5.61 5.44 10.83
C ILE A 48 4.51 5.31 9.78
N ILE A 49 4.74 5.98 8.65
CA ILE A 49 3.85 5.91 7.49
C ILE A 49 4.53 5.05 6.44
N ASP A 50 3.83 4.04 5.98
CA ASP A 50 4.29 3.15 4.92
C ASP A 50 3.32 3.23 3.73
N ARG A 51 3.83 3.08 2.52
CA ARG A 51 3.07 3.14 1.27
C ARG A 51 3.16 1.83 0.52
N GLY A 52 2.04 1.39 -0.04
CA GLY A 52 1.99 0.21 -0.89
C GLY A 52 0.62 -0.45 -0.88
N PRO A 53 0.45 -1.57 -1.57
CA PRO A 53 -0.79 -2.35 -1.59
C PRO A 53 -0.98 -3.09 -0.26
N VAL A 54 -1.12 -2.31 0.83
CA VAL A 54 -1.20 -2.88 2.20
C VAL A 54 -2.52 -3.58 2.47
N THR A 55 -3.57 -3.25 1.73
CA THR A 55 -4.92 -3.79 1.96
C THR A 55 -5.20 -5.10 1.21
N THR A 56 -4.20 -5.73 0.61
CA THR A 56 -4.37 -7.09 0.07
C THR A 56 -4.77 -8.07 1.17
N PRO A 57 -5.53 -9.15 0.85
CA PRO A 57 -5.97 -10.12 1.84
C PRO A 57 -4.83 -10.65 2.73
N ALA A 58 -3.73 -11.07 2.11
CA ALA A 58 -2.58 -11.60 2.83
C ALA A 58 -1.91 -10.57 3.76
N ASN A 59 -1.82 -9.30 3.32
CA ASN A 59 -1.22 -8.24 4.13
C ASN A 59 -2.09 -7.88 5.33
N LEU A 60 -3.41 -7.71 5.12
CA LEU A 60 -4.33 -7.36 6.20
C LEU A 60 -4.41 -8.50 7.23
N GLU A 61 -4.40 -9.76 6.78
CA GLU A 61 -4.37 -10.91 7.69
C GLU A 61 -3.10 -10.91 8.54
N LEU A 62 -1.92 -10.74 7.92
CA LEU A 62 -0.64 -10.67 8.64
C LEU A 62 -0.60 -9.50 9.63
N MET A 63 -1.02 -8.30 9.19
CA MET A 63 -1.04 -7.14 10.06
C MET A 63 -2.03 -7.31 11.22
N ASN A 64 -3.23 -7.79 10.93
CA ASN A 64 -4.25 -8.01 11.97
C ASN A 64 -3.80 -9.04 13.01
N LYS A 65 -3.05 -10.07 12.59
CA LYS A 65 -2.57 -11.11 13.47
C LYS A 65 -1.34 -10.70 14.28
N HIS A 66 -0.39 -9.98 13.67
CA HIS A 66 0.96 -9.81 14.21
C HIS A 66 1.32 -8.38 14.63
N PHE A 67 0.55 -7.35 14.22
CA PHE A 67 0.82 -5.98 14.66
C PHE A 67 0.15 -5.71 16.01
N LYS A 68 0.91 -5.91 17.10
CA LYS A 68 0.40 -5.81 18.48
C LYS A 68 -0.14 -4.42 18.85
N HIS A 69 0.39 -3.37 18.22
CA HIS A 69 -0.04 -1.98 18.45
C HIS A 69 -1.20 -1.55 17.54
N GLY A 70 -1.70 -2.48 16.71
CA GLY A 70 -2.68 -2.19 15.69
C GLY A 70 -2.07 -1.43 14.50
N PHE A 71 -2.91 -1.13 13.53
CA PHE A 71 -2.56 -0.34 12.35
C PHE A 71 -3.79 0.38 11.85
N LYS A 72 -3.56 1.44 11.08
CA LYS A 72 -4.62 2.18 10.40
C LYS A 72 -4.23 2.36 8.94
N CYS A 73 -5.16 2.10 8.04
CA CYS A 73 -4.96 2.24 6.60
C CYS A 73 -5.80 3.41 6.07
N ILE A 74 -5.18 4.26 5.27
CA ILE A 74 -5.89 5.27 4.48
C ILE A 74 -5.96 4.73 3.06
N VAL A 75 -7.17 4.52 2.58
CA VAL A 75 -7.46 3.95 1.26
C VAL A 75 -7.94 5.07 0.35
N LEU A 76 -7.14 5.42 -0.65
CA LEU A 76 -7.49 6.45 -1.63
C LEU A 76 -8.34 5.83 -2.74
N LEU A 77 -9.53 6.39 -2.95
CA LEU A 77 -10.46 5.97 -3.99
C LEU A 77 -10.50 7.01 -5.12
N ARG A 78 -10.36 6.56 -6.35
CA ARG A 78 -10.48 7.40 -7.55
C ARG A 78 -11.34 6.70 -8.59
N ASP A 79 -11.97 7.46 -9.48
CA ASP A 79 -12.70 6.90 -10.62
C ASP A 79 -11.78 5.97 -11.43
N LEU A 80 -12.30 4.78 -11.78
CA LEU A 80 -11.52 3.76 -12.48
C LEU A 80 -11.08 4.22 -13.87
N ILE A 81 -11.92 4.98 -14.57
CA ILE A 81 -11.60 5.49 -15.92
C ILE A 81 -10.45 6.48 -15.83
N ASP A 82 -10.46 7.36 -14.83
CA ASP A 82 -9.37 8.33 -14.60
C ASP A 82 -8.06 7.62 -14.26
N VAL A 83 -8.12 6.58 -13.44
CA VAL A 83 -6.94 5.77 -13.10
C VAL A 83 -6.38 5.10 -14.36
N LEU A 84 -7.23 4.47 -15.17
CA LEU A 84 -6.82 3.84 -16.43
C LEU A 84 -6.24 4.86 -17.41
N ALA A 85 -6.88 6.02 -17.56
CA ALA A 85 -6.38 7.11 -18.42
C ALA A 85 -4.99 7.58 -17.99
N SER A 86 -4.77 7.74 -16.68
CA SER A 86 -3.46 8.12 -16.12
C SER A 86 -2.39 7.05 -16.41
N TYR A 87 -2.71 5.76 -16.27
CA TYR A 87 -1.78 4.70 -16.65
C TYR A 87 -1.46 4.71 -18.14
N MET A 88 -2.47 4.91 -19.01
CA MET A 88 -2.26 4.95 -20.45
C MET A 88 -1.41 6.13 -20.87
N GLN A 89 -1.61 7.30 -20.25
CA GLN A 89 -0.76 8.47 -20.46
C GLN A 89 0.68 8.17 -20.03
N TRP A 90 0.87 7.65 -18.82
CA TRP A 90 2.19 7.32 -18.29
C TRP A 90 2.94 6.32 -19.21
N TYR A 91 2.24 5.34 -19.75
CA TYR A 91 2.83 4.40 -20.69
C TYR A 91 3.21 5.03 -22.04
N THR A 92 2.50 6.05 -22.46
CA THR A 92 2.83 6.80 -23.68
C THR A 92 4.09 7.65 -23.46
N GLU A 93 4.25 8.22 -22.28
CA GLU A 93 5.38 9.06 -21.91
C GLU A 93 6.63 8.22 -21.56
N ASN A 94 6.45 6.97 -21.12
CA ASN A 94 7.52 6.07 -20.69
C ASN A 94 7.47 4.72 -21.43
N PRO A 95 7.71 4.68 -22.75
CA PRO A 95 7.56 3.46 -23.55
C PRO A 95 8.51 2.34 -23.10
N ASP A 96 9.66 2.66 -22.52
CA ASP A 96 10.64 1.70 -22.02
C ASP A 96 10.30 1.13 -20.63
N ALA A 97 9.30 1.67 -19.97
CA ALA A 97 8.87 1.19 -18.65
C ALA A 97 8.18 -0.18 -18.71
N PHE A 98 7.73 -0.59 -19.89
CA PHE A 98 7.20 -1.94 -20.07
C PHE A 98 8.32 -2.97 -20.18
N PRO A 99 8.27 -4.03 -19.40
CA PRO A 99 9.13 -5.16 -19.66
C PRO A 99 8.85 -5.67 -21.07
N ASN A 100 9.88 -5.75 -21.93
CA ASN A 100 9.80 -6.29 -23.31
C ASN A 100 9.19 -7.70 -23.39
N ARG A 101 8.98 -8.38 -22.27
CA ARG A 101 8.33 -9.69 -22.16
C ARG A 101 6.82 -9.68 -22.46
N TYR A 102 6.19 -8.50 -22.43
CA TYR A 102 4.78 -8.34 -22.79
C TYR A 102 4.74 -7.70 -24.18
N ASN A 103 4.42 -8.42 -25.24
CA ASN A 103 4.18 -7.88 -26.59
C ASN A 103 2.92 -6.98 -26.59
N LEU A 104 3.01 -5.83 -25.91
CA LEU A 104 1.89 -4.89 -25.73
C LEU A 104 1.89 -3.91 -26.92
N ASN A 105 1.36 -4.36 -28.04
CA ASN A 105 1.40 -3.59 -29.28
C ASN A 105 0.21 -2.61 -29.43
N THR A 106 -0.86 -2.86 -28.68
CA THR A 106 -2.07 -2.03 -28.76
C THR A 106 -2.47 -1.50 -27.37
N ASP A 107 -3.25 -0.44 -27.35
CA ASP A 107 -3.82 0.09 -26.10
C ASP A 107 -4.74 -0.94 -25.43
N PHE A 108 -5.41 -1.77 -26.22
CA PHE A 108 -6.21 -2.88 -25.70
C PHE A 108 -5.34 -3.88 -24.91
N ASP A 109 -4.17 -4.27 -25.45
CA ASP A 109 -3.25 -5.18 -24.76
C ASP A 109 -2.78 -4.59 -23.43
N LYS A 110 -2.48 -3.29 -23.40
CA LYS A 110 -2.07 -2.58 -22.18
C LYS A 110 -3.18 -2.56 -21.15
N LEU A 111 -4.40 -2.22 -21.55
CA LEU A 111 -5.57 -2.24 -20.67
C LEU A 111 -5.87 -3.63 -20.15
N MET A 112 -5.80 -4.66 -21.00
CA MET A 112 -5.98 -6.04 -20.58
C MET A 112 -4.92 -6.48 -19.57
N MET A 113 -3.67 -6.05 -19.74
CA MET A 113 -2.61 -6.32 -18.75
C MET A 113 -2.91 -5.69 -17.40
N LEU A 114 -3.40 -4.45 -17.37
CA LEU A 114 -3.76 -3.76 -16.12
C LEU A 114 -4.95 -4.43 -15.41
N MET A 115 -5.93 -4.90 -16.20
CA MET A 115 -7.20 -5.41 -15.70
C MET A 115 -7.25 -6.92 -15.50
N ASN A 116 -6.25 -7.69 -15.98
CA ASN A 116 -6.21 -9.12 -15.70
C ASN A 116 -6.01 -9.38 -14.19
N LYS A 117 -6.30 -10.60 -13.73
CA LYS A 117 -6.25 -10.96 -12.29
C LYS A 117 -4.89 -10.67 -11.61
N ASP A 118 -3.81 -10.64 -12.37
CA ASP A 118 -2.46 -10.36 -11.88
C ASP A 118 -2.03 -8.91 -12.18
N GLY A 119 -2.89 -8.15 -12.83
CA GLY A 119 -2.67 -6.75 -13.19
C GLY A 119 -2.74 -5.81 -11.99
N ALA A 120 -2.14 -4.65 -12.14
CA ALA A 120 -2.07 -3.66 -11.08
C ALA A 120 -3.47 -3.22 -10.62
N ILE A 121 -4.37 -2.92 -11.56
CA ILE A 121 -5.72 -2.42 -11.25
C ILE A 121 -6.58 -3.50 -10.59
N ALA A 122 -6.56 -4.73 -11.12
CA ALA A 122 -7.35 -5.81 -10.54
C ALA A 122 -6.92 -6.11 -9.09
N LYS A 123 -5.61 -6.13 -8.83
CA LYS A 123 -5.08 -6.30 -7.46
C LYS A 123 -5.49 -5.18 -6.52
N GLU A 124 -5.50 -3.95 -6.98
CA GLU A 124 -5.95 -2.82 -6.15
C GLU A 124 -7.46 -2.87 -5.89
N LEU A 125 -8.27 -3.27 -6.87
CA LEU A 125 -9.72 -3.47 -6.68
C LEU A 125 -9.99 -4.58 -5.66
N ASP A 126 -9.30 -5.72 -5.77
CA ASP A 126 -9.38 -6.81 -4.79
C ASP A 126 -8.96 -6.34 -3.39
N ALA A 127 -7.89 -5.56 -3.31
CA ALA A 127 -7.39 -5.01 -2.06
C ALA A 127 -8.40 -4.06 -1.41
N ILE A 128 -9.01 -3.17 -2.19
CA ILE A 128 -10.08 -2.27 -1.73
C ILE A 128 -11.28 -3.09 -1.24
N GLN A 129 -11.74 -4.05 -2.03
CA GLN A 129 -12.88 -4.90 -1.67
C GLN A 129 -12.60 -5.68 -0.38
N ASN A 130 -11.40 -6.25 -0.24
CA ASN A 130 -11.02 -6.98 0.96
C ASN A 130 -10.95 -6.08 2.19
N SER A 131 -10.55 -4.81 2.04
CA SER A 131 -10.44 -3.86 3.15
C SER A 131 -11.78 -3.63 3.90
N TYR A 132 -12.92 -3.83 3.23
CA TYR A 132 -14.24 -3.73 3.86
C TYR A 132 -14.49 -4.79 4.95
N ASN A 133 -13.71 -5.87 4.97
CA ASN A 133 -13.79 -6.88 6.03
C ASN A 133 -13.11 -6.41 7.34
N TYR A 134 -12.43 -5.25 7.32
CA TYR A 134 -11.70 -4.70 8.46
C TYR A 134 -12.23 -3.32 8.85
N PRO A 135 -13.50 -3.21 9.26
CA PRO A 135 -14.10 -1.94 9.65
C PRO A 135 -13.36 -1.35 10.85
N GLY A 136 -13.15 -0.05 10.83
CA GLY A 136 -12.38 0.66 11.86
C GLY A 136 -10.86 0.66 11.68
N MET A 137 -10.32 -0.22 10.83
CA MET A 137 -8.89 -0.22 10.47
C MET A 137 -8.62 0.55 9.17
N CYS A 138 -9.64 0.80 8.35
CA CYS A 138 -9.52 1.47 7.06
C CYS A 138 -10.39 2.72 7.00
N HIS A 139 -9.81 3.82 6.55
CA HIS A 139 -10.50 5.07 6.23
C HIS A 139 -10.43 5.32 4.73
N TYR A 140 -11.57 5.61 4.11
CA TYR A 140 -11.68 5.79 2.67
C TYR A 140 -11.75 7.26 2.33
N VAL A 141 -10.87 7.70 1.44
CA VAL A 141 -10.78 9.08 0.97
C VAL A 141 -10.99 9.09 -0.53
N LYS A 142 -11.97 9.85 -1.00
CA LYS A 142 -12.13 10.07 -2.43
C LYS A 142 -11.11 11.11 -2.91
N TYR A 143 -10.44 10.79 -4.00
CA TYR A 143 -9.42 11.66 -4.59
C TYR A 143 -9.99 13.06 -4.92
N ASP A 144 -11.19 13.12 -5.50
CA ASP A 144 -11.82 14.36 -5.87
C ASP A 144 -12.15 15.23 -4.64
N ASP A 145 -12.64 14.62 -3.55
CA ASP A 145 -12.91 15.32 -2.30
C ASP A 145 -11.58 15.82 -1.68
N MET A 146 -10.52 15.04 -1.77
CA MET A 146 -9.20 15.41 -1.27
C MET A 146 -8.61 16.60 -2.05
N VAL A 147 -8.85 16.69 -3.36
CA VAL A 147 -8.37 17.81 -4.19
C VAL A 147 -9.23 19.07 -4.03
N THR A 148 -10.56 18.92 -3.93
CA THR A 148 -11.47 20.06 -3.87
C THR A 148 -11.70 20.60 -2.47
N SER A 149 -11.55 19.78 -1.45
CA SER A 149 -11.81 20.08 -0.04
C SER A 149 -10.70 19.56 0.89
N SER A 150 -9.45 19.78 0.49
CA SER A 150 -8.25 19.21 1.09
C SER A 150 -8.22 19.34 2.61
N GLU A 151 -8.42 20.54 3.15
CA GLU A 151 -8.38 20.75 4.60
C GLU A 151 -9.41 19.91 5.35
N GLN A 152 -10.63 19.82 4.81
CA GLN A 152 -11.69 19.04 5.45
C GLN A 152 -11.36 17.54 5.44
N GLU A 153 -10.86 17.02 4.33
CA GLU A 153 -10.50 15.61 4.21
C GLU A 153 -9.30 15.26 5.09
N PHE A 154 -8.28 16.12 5.16
CA PHE A 154 -7.15 15.91 6.06
C PHE A 154 -7.57 15.95 7.54
N ARG A 155 -8.53 16.80 7.93
CA ARG A 155 -9.08 16.78 9.31
C ARG A 155 -9.73 15.45 9.64
N LYS A 156 -10.49 14.84 8.70
CA LYS A 156 -11.08 13.51 8.87
C LYS A 156 -10.00 12.42 9.00
N ILE A 157 -8.94 12.50 8.18
CA ILE A 157 -7.80 11.59 8.26
C ILE A 157 -7.13 11.69 9.64
N TYR A 158 -6.83 12.88 10.13
CA TYR A 158 -6.21 13.06 11.45
C TYR A 158 -7.11 12.57 12.59
N GLN A 159 -8.42 12.81 12.48
CA GLN A 159 -9.39 12.29 13.43
C GLN A 159 -9.41 10.74 13.41
N PHE A 160 -9.38 10.14 12.23
CA PHE A 160 -9.31 8.68 12.10
C PHE A 160 -8.01 8.12 12.68
N LEU A 161 -6.89 8.80 12.46
CA LEU A 161 -5.58 8.40 13.00
C LEU A 161 -5.47 8.61 14.52
N ASP A 162 -6.40 9.34 15.13
CA ASP A 162 -6.33 9.78 16.52
C ASP A 162 -5.11 10.66 16.81
N GLU A 163 -4.82 11.55 15.84
CA GLU A 163 -3.69 12.45 15.90
C GLU A 163 -4.13 13.91 15.90
N PRO A 164 -3.41 14.81 16.58
CA PRO A 164 -3.68 16.24 16.52
C PRO A 164 -3.47 16.76 15.10
N TYR A 165 -4.44 17.56 14.63
CA TYR A 165 -4.36 18.13 13.29
C TYR A 165 -3.16 19.04 13.11
N PHE A 166 -2.38 18.79 12.06
CA PHE A 166 -1.33 19.69 11.60
C PHE A 166 -1.90 20.64 10.54
N ASN A 167 -1.61 21.94 10.66
CA ASN A 167 -2.10 22.93 9.70
C ASN A 167 -1.29 22.89 8.40
N HIS A 168 -1.81 22.19 7.41
CA HIS A 168 -1.18 22.03 6.11
C HIS A 168 -1.37 23.26 5.23
N ARG A 169 -0.42 23.50 4.33
CA ARG A 169 -0.58 24.40 3.20
C ARG A 169 -0.88 23.56 1.95
N PHE A 170 -2.00 23.86 1.29
CA PHE A 170 -2.43 23.12 0.10
C PHE A 170 -2.23 23.91 -1.21
N ASP A 171 -1.81 25.18 -1.12
CA ASP A 171 -1.64 26.12 -2.22
C ASP A 171 -0.23 26.14 -2.82
N ASN A 172 0.73 25.55 -2.12
CA ASN A 172 2.14 25.49 -2.55
C ASN A 172 2.77 24.19 -2.10
N LEU A 173 2.43 23.09 -2.77
CA LEU A 173 3.00 21.78 -2.54
C LEU A 173 4.29 21.65 -3.38
N ASN A 174 5.41 21.99 -2.79
CA ASN A 174 6.71 21.70 -3.38
C ASN A 174 7.16 20.32 -2.94
N GLN A 175 7.13 19.36 -3.86
CA GLN A 175 7.78 18.08 -3.64
C GLN A 175 9.27 18.22 -3.90
N VAL A 176 10.06 18.28 -2.84
CA VAL A 176 11.47 18.62 -2.95
C VAL A 176 12.36 17.39 -3.04
N GLU A 177 12.15 16.40 -2.16
CA GLU A 177 12.96 15.18 -2.13
C GLU A 177 12.21 14.05 -1.43
N VAL A 178 12.45 12.81 -1.87
CA VAL A 178 12.09 11.60 -1.14
C VAL A 178 13.36 10.79 -0.90
N ASN A 179 13.75 10.61 0.36
CA ASN A 179 14.97 9.88 0.76
C ASN A 179 16.26 10.41 0.12
N GLY A 180 16.40 11.74 -0.04
CA GLY A 180 17.56 12.37 -0.66
C GLY A 180 17.62 12.25 -2.18
N LEU A 181 16.57 11.73 -2.81
CA LEU A 181 16.43 11.69 -4.27
C LEU A 181 15.40 12.73 -4.70
N SER A 182 15.80 13.55 -5.69
CA SER A 182 14.86 14.46 -6.35
C SER A 182 13.78 13.63 -7.03
N TYR A 183 12.53 13.88 -6.66
CA TYR A 183 11.38 13.22 -7.27
C TYR A 183 10.71 14.23 -8.20
N ASP A 184 10.83 14.00 -9.48
CA ASP A 184 10.18 14.82 -10.52
C ASP A 184 8.93 14.06 -11.00
N ASP A 185 7.83 14.28 -10.30
CA ASP A 185 6.51 13.85 -10.75
C ASP A 185 5.97 14.95 -11.69
N LYS A 186 6.32 14.86 -12.96
CA LYS A 186 5.68 15.67 -14.01
C LYS A 186 4.45 14.99 -14.52
#